data_c7b77debbd97ac5b649430f5ec2e10ec
#
_entry.id   c7b77debbd97ac5b649430f5ec2e10ec
#
_cell.length_a   1.000
_cell.length_b   1.000
_cell.length_c   1.000
_cell.angle_alpha   90.00
_cell.angle_beta   90.00
_cell.angle_gamma   90.00
#
_symmetry.space_group_name_H-M   'P 1'
#
loop_
_entity.id
_entity.type
_entity.pdbx_description
1 polymer ?
#
loop_
_entity_poly.entity_id
_entity_poly.type
_entity_poly.pdbx_seq_one_letter_code
_entity_poly.pdbx_strand_id
1 'polypeptide(L)'
;PITINKEKYFLFIVDNEDNYSAGEITKLAEIIELAMGMWKYTPERDVRAELIKALIRGNKSLAYSLKDEMGIKTDNILSVFYAKGIENNQGNAVISEFEKRENIEVLRITEGEETYGMILKSGEKPGDEEMSQKSSCLQLFDKLKEGSKTVRIFHATGVDGIEGAGDAFRLISETWTFVESVFPYKRVFTKYELALVSNCINLQVQGGYLKKNYMDLLEPFWKEMGENKAKQLLETLETFVLDAGMNSGKTSEFMGIHTNTVQYRLKRINEVLGAEITGNRVIPGLTMALALKRLDRVVK
;
A
#
# COMPACT_ATOMS: atom_id res chain seq x y z
N PRO A 1 42.32 -8.01 -26.24
CA PRO A 1 41.96 -7.02 -25.25
C PRO A 1 40.63 -6.37 -25.62
N ILE A 2 39.77 -6.14 -24.64
CA ILE A 2 38.56 -5.36 -24.77
C ILE A 2 38.68 -4.09 -23.90
N THR A 3 38.03 -2.99 -24.30
CA THR A 3 38.15 -1.72 -23.59
C THR A 3 36.79 -1.35 -22.99
N ILE A 4 36.71 -1.27 -21.63
CA ILE A 4 35.49 -0.92 -20.93
C ILE A 4 35.81 0.30 -20.04
N ASN A 5 35.07 1.42 -20.23
CA ASN A 5 35.28 2.66 -19.50
C ASN A 5 36.75 3.15 -19.47
N LYS A 6 37.45 3.10 -20.59
CA LYS A 6 38.87 3.46 -20.76
C LYS A 6 39.89 2.51 -20.11
N GLU A 7 39.43 1.45 -19.44
CA GLU A 7 40.30 0.40 -18.91
C GLU A 7 40.38 -0.78 -19.84
N LYS A 8 41.55 -1.40 -19.94
CA LYS A 8 41.79 -2.56 -20.81
C LYS A 8 41.62 -3.86 -20.01
N TYR A 9 40.84 -4.77 -20.56
CA TYR A 9 40.63 -6.10 -20.02
C TYR A 9 41.05 -7.14 -21.08
N PHE A 10 41.35 -8.36 -20.62
CA PHE A 10 41.61 -9.48 -21.49
C PHE A 10 40.44 -10.46 -21.43
N LEU A 11 39.90 -10.79 -22.61
CA LEU A 11 38.90 -11.84 -22.72
C LEU A 11 39.60 -13.15 -23.01
N PHE A 12 39.41 -14.15 -22.18
CA PHE A 12 39.87 -15.51 -22.39
C PHE A 12 38.67 -16.38 -22.76
N ILE A 13 38.73 -17.01 -23.91
CA ILE A 13 37.76 -17.99 -24.38
C ILE A 13 38.41 -19.36 -24.19
N VAL A 14 37.79 -20.19 -23.34
CA VAL A 14 38.23 -21.55 -23.07
C VAL A 14 37.22 -22.49 -23.72
N ASP A 15 37.62 -23.05 -24.85
CA ASP A 15 36.86 -24.09 -25.55
C ASP A 15 37.81 -25.18 -26.02
N ASN A 16 37.31 -26.41 -26.16
CA ASN A 16 38.06 -27.56 -26.60
C ASN A 16 38.08 -27.68 -28.13
N GLU A 17 37.41 -26.84 -28.87
CA GLU A 17 37.35 -26.85 -30.33
C GLU A 17 37.82 -25.51 -30.89
N ASP A 18 38.96 -25.51 -31.59
CA ASP A 18 39.63 -24.35 -32.23
C ASP A 18 38.82 -23.76 -33.42
N ASN A 19 37.52 -23.55 -33.30
CA ASN A 19 36.64 -23.29 -34.43
C ASN A 19 36.11 -21.86 -34.55
N TYR A 20 36.66 -20.90 -33.79
CA TYR A 20 36.21 -19.50 -33.88
C TYR A 20 37.06 -18.70 -34.88
N SER A 21 36.41 -18.11 -35.88
CA SER A 21 37.04 -17.15 -36.76
C SER A 21 37.39 -15.84 -36.03
N ALA A 22 38.40 -15.12 -36.48
CA ALA A 22 38.75 -13.81 -35.94
C ALA A 22 37.57 -12.82 -35.97
N GLY A 23 36.68 -12.93 -36.97
CA GLY A 23 35.48 -12.10 -37.06
C GLY A 23 34.44 -12.40 -36.00
N GLU A 24 34.27 -13.68 -35.62
CA GLU A 24 33.34 -14.08 -34.54
C GLU A 24 33.86 -13.63 -33.17
N ILE A 25 35.16 -13.75 -32.92
CA ILE A 25 35.80 -13.26 -31.71
C ILE A 25 35.65 -11.74 -31.56
N THR A 26 35.81 -10.99 -32.67
CA THR A 26 35.62 -9.54 -32.68
C THR A 26 34.17 -9.16 -32.33
N LYS A 27 33.18 -9.81 -32.97
CA LYS A 27 31.77 -9.57 -32.67
C LYS A 27 31.43 -9.91 -31.25
N LEU A 28 31.96 -11.01 -30.70
CA LEU A 28 31.76 -11.37 -29.29
C LEU A 28 32.34 -10.31 -28.33
N ALA A 29 33.55 -9.81 -28.64
CA ALA A 29 34.18 -8.73 -27.89
C ALA A 29 33.35 -7.45 -27.91
N GLU A 30 32.82 -7.04 -29.06
CA GLU A 30 31.94 -5.88 -29.23
C GLU A 30 30.64 -6.03 -28.43
N ILE A 31 30.02 -7.22 -28.45
CA ILE A 31 28.81 -7.50 -27.66
C ILE A 31 29.12 -7.42 -26.17
N ILE A 32 30.25 -7.96 -25.74
CA ILE A 32 30.65 -7.91 -24.32
C ILE A 32 30.97 -6.47 -23.90
N GLU A 33 31.69 -5.70 -24.72
CA GLU A 33 31.97 -4.28 -24.48
C GLU A 33 30.67 -3.48 -24.35
N LEU A 34 29.73 -3.71 -25.26
CA LEU A 34 28.40 -3.05 -25.22
C LEU A 34 27.61 -3.44 -23.97
N ALA A 35 27.52 -4.74 -23.68
CA ALA A 35 26.78 -5.25 -22.53
C ALA A 35 27.36 -4.75 -21.18
N MET A 36 28.69 -4.78 -21.04
CA MET A 36 29.35 -4.28 -19.83
C MET A 36 29.35 -2.75 -19.76
N GLY A 37 29.39 -2.04 -20.90
CA GLY A 37 29.20 -0.60 -20.99
C GLY A 37 27.80 -0.22 -20.52
N MET A 38 26.77 -0.92 -20.95
CA MET A 38 25.40 -0.74 -20.48
C MET A 38 25.24 -1.10 -19.00
N TRP A 39 25.94 -2.11 -18.50
CA TRP A 39 25.91 -2.52 -17.09
C TRP A 39 26.61 -1.49 -16.17
N LYS A 40 27.73 -0.90 -16.61
CA LYS A 40 28.43 0.15 -15.87
C LYS A 40 27.84 1.56 -16.07
N TYR A 41 26.98 1.74 -17.07
CA TYR A 41 26.22 2.98 -17.29
C TYR A 41 24.90 3.02 -16.52
N THR A 42 24.62 2.03 -15.65
CA THR A 42 23.64 2.27 -14.59
C THR A 42 24.17 3.44 -13.77
N PRO A 43 23.44 4.57 -13.70
CA PRO A 43 23.75 5.63 -12.74
C PRO A 43 23.92 4.97 -11.37
N GLU A 44 24.83 5.49 -10.56
CA GLU A 44 25.21 4.95 -9.24
C GLU A 44 24.12 4.03 -8.68
N ARG A 45 24.42 2.72 -8.64
CA ARG A 45 23.44 1.70 -8.27
C ARG A 45 22.79 2.10 -6.97
N ASP A 46 21.58 2.60 -7.04
CA ASP A 46 20.83 2.98 -5.85
C ASP A 46 20.28 1.70 -5.19
N VAL A 47 21.13 1.11 -4.35
CA VAL A 47 20.83 -0.12 -3.60
C VAL A 47 19.54 0.03 -2.79
N ARG A 48 19.26 1.26 -2.30
CA ARG A 48 18.05 1.60 -1.54
C ARG A 48 16.81 1.47 -2.41
N ALA A 49 16.83 2.08 -3.58
CA ALA A 49 15.74 1.98 -4.55
C ALA A 49 15.57 0.54 -5.05
N GLU A 50 16.68 -0.18 -5.28
CA GLU A 50 16.61 -1.59 -5.70
C GLU A 50 15.98 -2.48 -4.63
N LEU A 51 16.26 -2.26 -3.35
CA LEU A 51 15.62 -3.00 -2.26
C LEU A 51 14.11 -2.82 -2.28
N ILE A 52 13.62 -1.58 -2.34
CA ILE A 52 12.19 -1.31 -2.42
C ILE A 52 11.56 -1.97 -3.67
N LYS A 53 12.22 -1.86 -4.83
CA LYS A 53 11.75 -2.52 -6.07
C LYS A 53 11.72 -4.04 -5.95
N ALA A 54 12.70 -4.64 -5.31
CA ALA A 54 12.74 -6.08 -5.07
C ALA A 54 11.56 -6.54 -4.19
N LEU A 55 11.24 -5.76 -3.14
CA LEU A 55 10.10 -6.03 -2.26
C LEU A 55 8.76 -5.90 -2.99
N ILE A 56 8.57 -4.84 -3.77
CA ILE A 56 7.35 -4.63 -4.57
C ILE A 56 7.14 -5.78 -5.57
N ARG A 57 8.22 -6.24 -6.20
CA ARG A 57 8.18 -7.33 -7.18
C ARG A 57 8.12 -8.73 -6.56
N GLY A 58 8.17 -8.83 -5.23
CA GLY A 58 8.19 -10.11 -4.51
C GLY A 58 9.47 -10.93 -4.73
N ASN A 59 10.56 -10.29 -5.16
CA ASN A 59 11.86 -10.96 -5.34
C ASN A 59 12.59 -11.08 -3.99
N LYS A 60 12.21 -12.08 -3.21
CA LYS A 60 12.73 -12.30 -1.85
C LYS A 60 14.26 -12.48 -1.83
N SER A 61 14.81 -13.28 -2.74
CA SER A 61 16.26 -13.55 -2.77
C SER A 61 17.07 -12.28 -2.99
N LEU A 62 16.66 -11.43 -3.92
CA LEU A 62 17.29 -10.13 -4.15
C LEU A 62 17.12 -9.20 -2.95
N ALA A 63 15.91 -9.14 -2.37
CA ALA A 63 15.65 -8.30 -1.21
C ALA A 63 16.52 -8.67 0.00
N TYR A 64 16.72 -9.95 0.27
CA TYR A 64 17.65 -10.41 1.33
C TYR A 64 19.09 -10.04 1.02
N SER A 65 19.57 -10.26 -0.20
CA SER A 65 20.93 -9.89 -0.60
C SER A 65 21.20 -8.39 -0.44
N LEU A 66 20.25 -7.54 -0.87
CA LEU A 66 20.36 -6.08 -0.75
C LEU A 66 20.27 -5.61 0.70
N LYS A 67 19.40 -6.22 1.49
CA LYS A 67 19.31 -5.98 2.94
C LYS A 67 20.66 -6.24 3.64
N ASP A 68 21.29 -7.37 3.32
CA ASP A 68 22.58 -7.76 3.91
C ASP A 68 23.72 -6.84 3.42
N GLU A 69 23.73 -6.46 2.13
CA GLU A 69 24.64 -5.47 1.57
C GLU A 69 24.54 -4.11 2.28
N MET A 70 23.33 -3.69 2.66
CA MET A 70 23.08 -2.46 3.40
C MET A 70 23.28 -2.60 4.93
N GLY A 71 23.51 -3.80 5.45
CA GLY A 71 23.63 -4.06 6.89
C GLY A 71 22.34 -3.83 7.68
N ILE A 72 21.17 -3.89 7.04
CA ILE A 72 19.87 -3.69 7.70
C ILE A 72 19.55 -4.91 8.56
N LYS A 73 19.40 -4.70 9.87
CA LYS A 73 18.90 -5.74 10.79
C LYS A 73 17.37 -5.81 10.72
N THR A 74 16.80 -6.99 11.00
CA THR A 74 15.35 -7.21 10.99
C THR A 74 14.63 -6.22 11.91
N ASP A 75 15.13 -6.03 13.11
CA ASP A 75 14.56 -5.14 14.13
C ASP A 75 14.68 -3.64 13.81
N ASN A 76 15.42 -3.29 12.77
CA ASN A 76 15.54 -1.90 12.33
C ASN A 76 14.37 -1.44 11.47
N ILE A 77 13.55 -2.36 10.96
CA ILE A 77 12.41 -2.00 10.10
C ILE A 77 11.24 -1.62 10.99
N LEU A 78 10.91 -0.33 11.04
CA LEU A 78 9.84 0.21 11.86
C LEU A 78 8.48 0.17 11.16
N SER A 79 8.46 0.51 9.88
CA SER A 79 7.23 0.62 9.11
C SER A 79 7.51 0.55 7.62
N VAL A 80 6.54 0.10 6.86
CA VAL A 80 6.46 0.34 5.41
C VAL A 80 5.25 1.20 5.11
N PHE A 81 5.34 1.97 4.04
CA PHE A 81 4.24 2.80 3.59
C PHE A 81 4.15 2.86 2.07
N TYR A 82 2.96 3.14 1.62
CA TYR A 82 2.65 3.55 0.26
C TYR A 82 1.85 4.84 0.33
N ALA A 83 2.13 5.76 -0.56
CA ALA A 83 1.39 7.00 -0.64
C ALA A 83 1.15 7.40 -2.09
N LYS A 84 -0.06 7.90 -2.37
CA LYS A 84 -0.44 8.46 -3.67
C LYS A 84 -0.75 9.93 -3.53
N GLY A 85 -0.31 10.72 -4.51
CA GLY A 85 -0.60 12.15 -4.56
C GLY A 85 0.28 13.02 -3.64
N ILE A 86 1.46 12.53 -3.22
CA ILE A 86 2.46 13.35 -2.54
C ILE A 86 3.14 14.23 -3.59
N GLU A 87 3.03 15.55 -3.42
CA GLU A 87 3.81 16.49 -4.22
C GLU A 87 5.29 16.35 -3.86
N ASN A 88 6.15 16.04 -4.85
CA ASN A 88 7.55 15.67 -4.65
C ASN A 88 8.33 16.67 -3.78
N ASN A 89 8.13 17.98 -3.97
CA ASN A 89 8.88 19.00 -3.23
C ASN A 89 8.47 19.11 -1.75
N GLN A 90 7.16 19.10 -1.47
CA GLN A 90 6.65 19.22 -0.09
C GLN A 90 6.85 17.92 0.68
N GLY A 91 6.56 16.77 0.07
CA GLY A 91 6.76 15.47 0.68
C GLY A 91 8.23 15.20 1.03
N ASN A 92 9.16 15.60 0.14
CA ASN A 92 10.59 15.47 0.38
C ASN A 92 11.05 16.33 1.56
N ALA A 93 10.56 17.55 1.67
CA ALA A 93 10.91 18.44 2.78
C ALA A 93 10.42 17.89 4.13
N VAL A 94 9.17 17.43 4.19
CA VAL A 94 8.58 16.81 5.40
C VAL A 94 9.36 15.57 5.82
N ILE A 95 9.67 14.67 4.89
CA ILE A 95 10.42 13.44 5.20
C ILE A 95 11.82 13.78 5.69
N SER A 96 12.54 14.68 5.01
CA SER A 96 13.91 15.07 5.40
C SER A 96 13.98 15.76 6.76
N GLU A 97 12.97 16.56 7.11
CA GLU A 97 12.83 17.13 8.46
C GLU A 97 12.65 16.03 9.50
N PHE A 98 11.81 15.04 9.19
CA PHE A 98 11.53 13.92 10.08
C PHE A 98 12.75 13.03 10.32
N GLU A 99 13.51 12.69 9.28
CA GLU A 99 14.74 11.91 9.37
C GLU A 99 15.74 12.53 10.35
N LYS A 100 15.92 13.86 10.24
CA LYS A 100 16.85 14.60 11.11
C LYS A 100 16.40 14.65 12.57
N ARG A 101 15.09 14.79 12.80
CA ARG A 101 14.55 14.97 14.17
C ARG A 101 14.44 13.66 14.94
N GLU A 102 13.99 12.59 14.28
CA GLU A 102 13.59 11.34 14.93
C GLU A 102 14.66 10.23 14.85
N ASN A 103 15.82 10.54 14.28
CA ASN A 103 16.90 9.56 14.09
C ASN A 103 16.42 8.29 13.36
N ILE A 104 15.67 8.50 12.29
CA ILE A 104 15.18 7.46 11.38
C ILE A 104 15.77 7.65 9.99
N GLU A 105 15.77 6.62 9.20
CA GLU A 105 16.12 6.64 7.78
C GLU A 105 14.89 6.22 6.97
N VAL A 106 14.56 6.97 5.90
CA VAL A 106 13.43 6.65 5.02
C VAL A 106 13.95 6.24 3.66
N LEU A 107 13.90 4.93 3.40
CA LEU A 107 14.13 4.41 2.05
C LEU A 107 12.86 4.59 1.23
N ARG A 108 12.95 5.16 0.03
CA ARG A 108 11.77 5.39 -0.81
C ARG A 108 12.10 5.41 -2.29
N ILE A 109 11.08 5.07 -3.08
CA ILE A 109 11.04 5.30 -4.52
C ILE A 109 9.73 6.01 -4.86
N THR A 110 9.77 6.88 -5.86
CA THR A 110 8.57 7.54 -6.39
C THR A 110 8.47 7.24 -7.87
N GLU A 111 7.33 6.70 -8.29
CA GLU A 111 7.00 6.40 -9.68
C GLU A 111 5.69 7.11 -10.03
N GLY A 112 5.78 8.22 -10.79
CA GLY A 112 4.62 9.08 -11.04
C GLY A 112 4.08 9.73 -9.76
N GLU A 113 2.83 9.46 -9.45
CA GLU A 113 2.15 9.95 -8.23
C GLU A 113 2.29 9.00 -7.04
N GLU A 114 2.91 7.83 -7.23
CA GLU A 114 2.99 6.77 -6.24
C GLU A 114 4.37 6.76 -5.56
N THR A 115 4.38 6.71 -4.25
CA THR A 115 5.60 6.62 -3.44
C THR A 115 5.52 5.38 -2.57
N TYR A 116 6.52 4.51 -2.70
CA TYR A 116 6.72 3.35 -1.85
C TYR A 116 7.89 3.61 -0.92
N GLY A 117 7.74 3.31 0.36
CA GLY A 117 8.80 3.57 1.31
C GLY A 117 8.87 2.60 2.48
N MET A 118 10.02 2.57 3.09
CA MET A 118 10.34 1.83 4.30
C MET A 118 11.05 2.74 5.28
N ILE A 119 10.60 2.76 6.52
CA ILE A 119 11.18 3.54 7.61
C ILE A 119 12.04 2.62 8.44
N LEU A 120 13.30 2.99 8.57
CA LEU A 120 14.32 2.27 9.34
C LEU A 120 14.69 3.06 10.59
N LYS A 121 15.02 2.36 11.66
CA LYS A 121 15.69 2.90 12.83
C LYS A 121 17.12 3.20 12.47
N SER A 122 17.57 4.42 12.75
CA SER A 122 18.96 4.84 12.58
C SER A 122 19.65 4.85 13.94
N GLY A 123 20.68 4.00 14.10
CA GLY A 123 21.52 3.94 15.31
C GLY A 123 21.03 3.01 16.43
N GLU A 124 21.96 2.67 17.32
CA GLU A 124 21.71 1.85 18.51
C GLU A 124 21.45 2.77 19.72
N LYS A 125 20.18 2.88 20.14
CA LYS A 125 19.87 3.34 21.49
C LYS A 125 19.05 2.26 22.20
N PRO A 126 19.45 1.79 23.37
CA PRO A 126 18.70 0.82 24.15
C PRO A 126 17.60 1.51 24.98
N GLY A 127 16.42 0.89 25.06
CA GLY A 127 15.40 1.15 26.06
C GLY A 127 14.23 2.04 25.59
N ASP A 128 13.04 1.76 26.08
CA ASP A 128 11.73 2.51 26.06
C ASP A 128 11.25 3.22 24.76
N GLU A 129 12.02 3.16 23.67
CA GLU A 129 11.80 3.95 22.46
C GLU A 129 10.90 3.29 21.41
N GLU A 130 10.59 1.99 21.52
CA GLU A 130 9.83 1.28 20.46
C GLU A 130 8.41 1.85 20.32
N MET A 131 7.79 2.20 21.44
CA MET A 131 6.48 2.84 21.44
C MET A 131 6.54 4.29 20.98
N SER A 132 7.67 4.98 21.27
CA SER A 132 7.95 6.33 20.78
C SER A 132 8.16 6.34 19.26
N GLN A 133 8.91 5.38 18.71
CA GLN A 133 9.22 5.31 17.28
C GLN A 133 7.99 4.95 16.42
N LYS A 134 7.10 4.06 16.91
CA LYS A 134 5.80 3.82 16.25
C LYS A 134 4.95 5.09 16.22
N SER A 135 4.96 5.86 17.29
CA SER A 135 4.29 7.16 17.37
C SER A 135 4.88 8.15 16.36
N SER A 136 6.20 8.17 16.20
CA SER A 136 6.88 9.02 15.21
C SER A 136 6.47 8.68 13.78
N CYS A 137 6.38 7.40 13.43
CA CYS A 137 5.87 6.99 12.11
C CYS A 137 4.45 7.53 11.84
N LEU A 138 3.56 7.44 12.83
CA LEU A 138 2.19 7.96 12.69
C LEU A 138 2.16 9.48 12.52
N GLN A 139 3.02 10.21 13.25
CA GLN A 139 3.15 11.66 13.09
C GLN A 139 3.66 12.06 11.70
N LEU A 140 4.59 11.29 11.11
CA LEU A 140 5.03 11.50 9.74
C LEU A 140 3.86 11.41 8.76
N PHE A 141 3.04 10.35 8.88
CA PHE A 141 1.90 10.14 8.01
C PHE A 141 0.84 11.25 8.18
N ASP A 142 0.59 11.71 9.39
CA ASP A 142 -0.32 12.82 9.64
C ASP A 142 0.18 14.12 8.98
N LYS A 143 1.47 14.44 9.10
CA LYS A 143 2.06 15.61 8.42
C LYS A 143 2.03 15.51 6.90
N LEU A 144 2.31 14.34 6.34
CA LEU A 144 2.19 14.11 4.90
C LEU A 144 0.76 14.29 4.40
N LYS A 145 -0.23 13.85 5.19
CA LYS A 145 -1.66 14.03 4.90
C LYS A 145 -2.09 15.50 4.96
N GLU A 146 -1.53 16.29 5.88
CA GLU A 146 -1.84 17.72 6.02
C GLU A 146 -1.35 18.53 4.84
N GLY A 147 -0.23 18.17 4.25
CA GLY A 147 0.40 18.86 3.12
C GLY A 147 -0.43 18.87 1.83
N SER A 148 -1.39 17.94 1.67
CA SER A 148 -2.27 17.90 0.48
C SER A 148 -3.62 17.27 0.81
N LYS A 149 -4.70 17.83 0.24
CA LYS A 149 -6.06 17.28 0.41
C LYS A 149 -6.29 15.96 -0.33
N THR A 150 -5.47 15.66 -1.33
CA THR A 150 -5.60 14.49 -2.20
C THR A 150 -4.76 13.30 -1.76
N VAL A 151 -3.78 13.51 -0.88
CA VAL A 151 -2.87 12.46 -0.41
C VAL A 151 -3.65 11.33 0.27
N ARG A 152 -3.38 10.10 -0.18
CA ARG A 152 -3.84 8.86 0.44
C ARG A 152 -2.63 8.03 0.83
N ILE A 153 -2.61 7.53 2.05
CA ILE A 153 -1.46 6.82 2.63
C ILE A 153 -1.92 5.49 3.21
N PHE A 154 -1.26 4.41 2.79
CA PHE A 154 -1.26 3.15 3.51
C PHE A 154 0.01 3.05 4.34
N HIS A 155 -0.09 2.51 5.55
CA HIS A 155 1.07 2.18 6.36
C HIS A 155 0.88 0.88 7.14
N ALA A 156 1.98 0.15 7.32
CA ALA A 156 2.06 -0.99 8.20
C ALA A 156 3.23 -0.79 9.17
N THR A 157 2.92 -0.59 10.45
CA THR A 157 3.91 -0.47 11.54
C THR A 157 4.14 -1.83 12.19
N GLY A 158 5.37 -2.07 12.66
CA GLY A 158 5.74 -3.33 13.32
C GLY A 158 5.70 -4.51 12.34
N VAL A 159 6.26 -4.31 11.15
CA VAL A 159 6.44 -5.38 10.16
C VAL A 159 7.54 -6.34 10.61
N ASP A 160 7.37 -7.63 10.34
CA ASP A 160 8.36 -8.64 10.67
C ASP A 160 9.42 -8.73 9.56
N GLY A 161 10.39 -7.83 9.65
CA GLY A 161 11.56 -7.79 8.77
C GLY A 161 11.21 -7.63 7.29
N ILE A 162 12.06 -8.20 6.45
CA ILE A 162 11.94 -8.15 4.98
C ILE A 162 10.71 -8.90 4.47
N GLU A 163 10.33 -10.00 5.10
CA GLU A 163 9.14 -10.75 4.68
C GLU A 163 7.88 -9.97 4.96
N GLY A 164 7.74 -9.43 6.16
CA GLY A 164 6.60 -8.59 6.50
C GLY A 164 6.50 -7.33 5.64
N ALA A 165 7.63 -6.73 5.26
CA ALA A 165 7.69 -5.61 4.34
C ALA A 165 7.20 -6.02 2.92
N GLY A 166 7.69 -7.17 2.42
CA GLY A 166 7.26 -7.72 1.14
C GLY A 166 5.78 -8.07 1.10
N ASP A 167 5.26 -8.68 2.18
CA ASP A 167 3.84 -9.01 2.30
C ASP A 167 2.95 -7.75 2.32
N ALA A 168 3.39 -6.68 2.98
CA ALA A 168 2.68 -5.42 2.98
C ALA A 168 2.63 -4.79 1.58
N PHE A 169 3.74 -4.77 0.83
CA PHE A 169 3.76 -4.25 -0.54
C PHE A 169 2.95 -5.11 -1.51
N ARG A 170 2.95 -6.43 -1.33
CA ARG A 170 2.08 -7.32 -2.10
C ARG A 170 0.61 -7.01 -1.85
N LEU A 171 0.21 -6.85 -0.60
CA LEU A 171 -1.16 -6.49 -0.23
C LEU A 171 -1.59 -5.17 -0.87
N ILE A 172 -0.70 -4.17 -0.93
CA ILE A 172 -0.93 -2.90 -1.63
C ILE A 172 -1.18 -3.17 -3.12
N SER A 173 -0.28 -3.89 -3.80
CA SER A 173 -0.38 -4.13 -5.25
C SER A 173 -1.67 -4.86 -5.64
N GLU A 174 -2.15 -5.78 -4.80
CA GLU A 174 -3.35 -6.55 -5.04
C GLU A 174 -4.65 -5.77 -4.77
N THR A 175 -4.62 -4.78 -3.88
CA THR A 175 -5.86 -4.17 -3.37
C THR A 175 -6.02 -2.70 -3.71
N TRP A 176 -4.93 -1.96 -3.95
CA TRP A 176 -4.99 -0.49 -4.00
C TRP A 176 -5.94 0.07 -5.06
N THR A 177 -6.01 -0.54 -6.22
CA THR A 177 -6.94 -0.14 -7.30
C THR A 177 -8.40 -0.08 -6.84
N PHE A 178 -8.77 -0.90 -5.85
CA PHE A 178 -10.12 -1.00 -5.33
C PHE A 178 -10.33 -0.24 -4.01
N VAL A 179 -9.25 0.12 -3.33
CA VAL A 179 -9.31 0.80 -2.02
C VAL A 179 -10.10 2.11 -2.11
N GLU A 180 -9.84 2.92 -3.14
CA GLU A 180 -10.52 4.21 -3.31
C GLU A 180 -12.03 4.04 -3.57
N SER A 181 -12.42 2.95 -4.19
CA SER A 181 -13.83 2.64 -4.46
C SER A 181 -14.57 2.19 -3.21
N VAL A 182 -13.90 1.38 -2.37
CA VAL A 182 -14.48 0.90 -1.11
C VAL A 182 -14.48 2.00 -0.04
N PHE A 183 -13.46 2.86 -0.01
CA PHE A 183 -13.27 3.91 0.99
C PHE A 183 -13.07 5.31 0.36
N PRO A 184 -14.08 5.89 -0.29
CA PRO A 184 -13.92 7.15 -1.05
C PRO A 184 -13.52 8.35 -0.17
N TYR A 185 -13.87 8.37 1.10
CA TYR A 185 -13.59 9.48 2.01
C TYR A 185 -12.37 9.26 2.91
N LYS A 186 -11.90 8.02 3.03
CA LYS A 186 -10.76 7.70 3.88
C LYS A 186 -9.43 8.03 3.20
N ARG A 187 -8.48 8.53 3.98
CA ARG A 187 -7.18 8.98 3.45
C ARG A 187 -5.99 8.24 4.06
N VAL A 188 -6.15 7.62 5.21
CA VAL A 188 -5.12 6.83 5.88
C VAL A 188 -5.63 5.41 6.05
N PHE A 189 -4.86 4.46 5.61
CA PHE A 189 -5.19 3.04 5.55
C PHE A 189 -4.15 2.22 6.28
N THR A 190 -4.62 1.16 6.91
CA THR A 190 -3.79 0.16 7.57
C THR A 190 -4.05 -1.22 6.96
N LYS A 191 -3.35 -2.23 7.45
CA LYS A 191 -3.58 -3.62 7.03
C LYS A 191 -5.05 -4.08 7.19
N TYR A 192 -5.81 -3.48 8.09
CA TYR A 192 -7.20 -3.89 8.33
C TYR A 192 -8.12 -3.52 7.15
N GLU A 193 -8.00 -2.31 6.63
CA GLU A 193 -8.78 -1.89 5.47
C GLU A 193 -8.39 -2.66 4.21
N LEU A 194 -7.10 -2.86 4.00
CA LEU A 194 -6.64 -3.60 2.83
C LEU A 194 -7.02 -5.08 2.89
N ALA A 195 -6.96 -5.71 4.07
CA ALA A 195 -7.44 -7.07 4.27
C ALA A 195 -8.94 -7.21 3.96
N LEU A 196 -9.76 -6.21 4.37
CA LEU A 196 -11.17 -6.18 3.99
C LEU A 196 -11.36 -6.13 2.48
N VAL A 197 -10.63 -5.25 1.79
CA VAL A 197 -10.69 -5.14 0.32
C VAL A 197 -10.22 -6.44 -0.35
N SER A 198 -9.12 -7.04 0.11
CA SER A 198 -8.63 -8.33 -0.40
C SER A 198 -9.68 -9.44 -0.27
N ASN A 199 -10.34 -9.53 0.90
CA ASN A 199 -11.42 -10.49 1.09
C ASN A 199 -12.62 -10.21 0.17
N CYS A 200 -12.98 -8.95 -0.05
CA CYS A 200 -14.03 -8.59 -0.99
C CYS A 200 -13.70 -8.99 -2.43
N ILE A 201 -12.45 -8.77 -2.88
CA ILE A 201 -11.97 -9.20 -4.19
C ILE A 201 -12.09 -10.72 -4.34
N ASN A 202 -11.62 -11.48 -3.35
CA ASN A 202 -11.71 -12.94 -3.35
C ASN A 202 -13.16 -13.42 -3.43
N LEU A 203 -14.06 -12.84 -2.64
CA LEU A 203 -15.49 -13.16 -2.68
C LEU A 203 -16.14 -12.76 -4.01
N GLN A 204 -15.67 -11.69 -4.63
CA GLN A 204 -16.13 -11.26 -5.94
C GLN A 204 -15.73 -12.24 -7.04
N VAL A 205 -14.49 -12.72 -7.01
CA VAL A 205 -13.96 -13.70 -7.97
C VAL A 205 -14.61 -15.08 -7.77
N GLN A 206 -14.73 -15.55 -6.53
CA GLN A 206 -15.36 -16.83 -6.21
C GLN A 206 -16.87 -16.81 -6.47
N GLY A 207 -17.53 -15.67 -6.22
CA GLY A 207 -18.97 -15.52 -6.40
C GLY A 207 -19.81 -16.46 -5.53
N GLY A 208 -20.94 -16.90 -6.09
CA GLY A 208 -21.76 -17.98 -5.55
C GLY A 208 -22.43 -17.66 -4.21
N TYR A 209 -22.61 -18.74 -3.41
CA TYR A 209 -23.38 -18.70 -2.17
C TYR A 209 -22.80 -17.76 -1.10
N LEU A 210 -21.47 -17.71 -0.97
CA LEU A 210 -20.83 -16.87 0.06
C LEU A 210 -21.06 -15.39 -0.19
N LYS A 211 -20.86 -14.92 -1.44
CA LYS A 211 -21.17 -13.52 -1.80
C LYS A 211 -22.63 -13.22 -1.59
N LYS A 212 -23.52 -14.14 -2.02
CA LYS A 212 -24.97 -13.96 -1.87
C LYS A 212 -25.37 -13.77 -0.41
N ASN A 213 -24.85 -14.58 0.51
CA ASN A 213 -25.16 -14.46 1.93
C ASN A 213 -24.86 -13.07 2.51
N TYR A 214 -23.76 -12.45 2.10
CA TYR A 214 -23.49 -11.09 2.52
C TYR A 214 -24.45 -10.09 1.89
N MET A 215 -24.75 -10.22 0.60
CA MET A 215 -25.68 -9.32 -0.08
C MET A 215 -27.10 -9.43 0.44
N ASP A 216 -27.54 -10.60 0.86
CA ASP A 216 -28.84 -10.86 1.48
C ASP A 216 -29.06 -10.05 2.78
N LEU A 217 -27.98 -9.67 3.49
CA LEU A 217 -28.06 -8.78 4.66
C LEU A 217 -28.60 -7.38 4.32
N LEU A 218 -28.49 -6.97 3.06
CA LEU A 218 -28.97 -5.68 2.59
C LEU A 218 -30.37 -5.75 1.94
N GLU A 219 -30.92 -6.95 1.74
CA GLU A 219 -32.25 -7.13 1.15
C GLU A 219 -33.39 -6.42 1.89
N PRO A 220 -33.45 -6.35 3.25
CA PRO A 220 -34.53 -5.71 3.97
C PRO A 220 -34.75 -4.26 3.54
N PHE A 221 -33.70 -3.53 3.18
CA PHE A 221 -33.79 -2.15 2.71
C PHE A 221 -34.61 -2.02 1.43
N TRP A 222 -34.46 -2.98 0.51
CA TRP A 222 -35.16 -2.98 -0.77
C TRP A 222 -36.60 -3.50 -0.66
N LYS A 223 -36.84 -4.44 0.25
CA LYS A 223 -38.17 -5.06 0.46
C LYS A 223 -39.12 -4.13 1.20
N GLU A 224 -38.63 -3.40 2.21
CA GLU A 224 -39.47 -2.60 3.10
C GLU A 224 -39.63 -1.14 2.65
N MET A 225 -38.78 -0.67 1.73
CA MET A 225 -38.74 0.74 1.35
C MET A 225 -38.71 0.93 -0.16
N GLY A 226 -39.27 2.05 -0.63
CA GLY A 226 -39.11 2.44 -2.02
C GLY A 226 -37.63 2.72 -2.36
N GLU A 227 -37.25 2.48 -3.60
CA GLU A 227 -35.87 2.50 -4.11
C GLU A 227 -35.07 3.72 -3.66
N ASN A 228 -35.63 4.93 -3.75
CA ASN A 228 -34.94 6.17 -3.38
C ASN A 228 -34.61 6.24 -1.87
N LYS A 229 -35.52 5.77 -1.01
CA LYS A 229 -35.29 5.74 0.43
C LYS A 229 -34.26 4.68 0.80
N ALA A 230 -34.36 3.48 0.23
CA ALA A 230 -33.38 2.41 0.43
C ALA A 230 -31.98 2.87 0.06
N LYS A 231 -31.83 3.53 -1.09
CA LYS A 231 -30.55 4.08 -1.55
C LYS A 231 -29.96 5.10 -0.57
N GLN A 232 -30.77 6.06 -0.10
CA GLN A 232 -30.31 7.07 0.86
C GLN A 232 -29.88 6.48 2.21
N LEU A 233 -30.63 5.48 2.72
CA LEU A 233 -30.26 4.81 3.98
C LEU A 233 -28.98 3.99 3.80
N LEU A 234 -28.86 3.24 2.71
CA LEU A 234 -27.65 2.46 2.43
C LEU A 234 -26.42 3.33 2.21
N GLU A 235 -26.52 4.47 1.53
CA GLU A 235 -25.42 5.44 1.41
C GLU A 235 -25.00 5.99 2.78
N THR A 236 -25.95 6.27 3.65
CA THR A 236 -25.66 6.72 5.01
C THR A 236 -24.98 5.62 5.82
N LEU A 237 -25.46 4.39 5.73
CA LEU A 237 -24.87 3.22 6.40
C LEU A 237 -23.46 2.92 5.90
N GLU A 238 -23.24 2.95 4.59
CA GLU A 238 -21.92 2.78 3.99
C GLU A 238 -20.92 3.81 4.53
N THR A 239 -21.29 5.09 4.50
CA THR A 239 -20.40 6.17 4.97
C THR A 239 -20.16 6.05 6.47
N PHE A 240 -21.19 5.75 7.27
CA PHE A 240 -21.10 5.59 8.71
C PHE A 240 -20.16 4.45 9.11
N VAL A 241 -20.30 3.27 8.47
CA VAL A 241 -19.54 2.06 8.82
C VAL A 241 -18.15 2.08 8.23
N LEU A 242 -18.02 2.35 6.92
CA LEU A 242 -16.76 2.16 6.21
C LEU A 242 -15.81 3.36 6.33
N ASP A 243 -16.34 4.59 6.26
CA ASP A 243 -15.47 5.77 6.19
C ASP A 243 -15.37 6.53 7.51
N ALA A 244 -16.51 6.70 8.20
CA ALA A 244 -16.60 7.58 9.37
C ALA A 244 -16.25 6.89 10.69
N GLY A 245 -15.99 5.57 10.69
CA GLY A 245 -15.68 4.82 11.91
C GLY A 245 -16.81 4.85 12.92
N MET A 246 -18.06 4.74 12.44
CA MET A 246 -19.30 4.78 13.25
C MET A 246 -19.51 6.11 14.00
N ASN A 247 -19.02 7.20 13.46
CA ASN A 247 -19.19 8.54 14.01
C ASN A 247 -20.19 9.37 13.21
N SER A 248 -21.32 9.74 13.82
CA SER A 248 -22.40 10.50 13.16
C SER A 248 -21.97 11.90 12.71
N GLY A 249 -21.07 12.56 13.46
CA GLY A 249 -20.53 13.87 13.10
C GLY A 249 -19.67 13.81 11.83
N LYS A 250 -18.73 12.85 11.77
CA LYS A 250 -17.93 12.62 10.56
C LYS A 250 -18.79 12.17 9.38
N THR A 251 -19.82 11.36 9.62
CA THR A 251 -20.75 10.95 8.57
C THR A 251 -21.48 12.15 7.98
N SER A 252 -21.94 13.08 8.83
CA SER A 252 -22.61 14.31 8.39
C SER A 252 -21.69 15.21 7.57
N GLU A 253 -20.43 15.32 7.98
CA GLU A 253 -19.40 16.07 7.27
C GLU A 253 -19.13 15.47 5.88
N PHE A 254 -18.90 14.16 5.80
CA PHE A 254 -18.62 13.47 4.52
C PHE A 254 -19.79 13.51 3.55
N MET A 255 -21.02 13.44 4.06
CA MET A 255 -22.23 13.47 3.24
C MET A 255 -22.76 14.87 2.93
N GLY A 256 -22.24 15.91 3.60
CA GLY A 256 -22.74 17.27 3.48
C GLY A 256 -24.19 17.46 3.94
N ILE A 257 -24.63 16.71 4.97
CA ILE A 257 -25.98 16.76 5.55
C ILE A 257 -25.91 17.03 7.05
N HIS A 258 -27.01 17.52 7.64
CA HIS A 258 -27.06 17.82 9.08
C HIS A 258 -26.96 16.53 9.93
N THR A 259 -26.27 16.59 11.07
CA THR A 259 -26.10 15.45 12.00
C THR A 259 -27.42 14.84 12.45
N ASN A 260 -28.45 15.66 12.70
CA ASN A 260 -29.78 15.17 13.04
C ASN A 260 -30.40 14.29 11.94
N THR A 261 -30.13 14.63 10.67
CA THR A 261 -30.57 13.81 9.53
C THR A 261 -29.86 12.45 9.53
N VAL A 262 -28.55 12.44 9.83
CA VAL A 262 -27.80 11.20 9.99
C VAL A 262 -28.37 10.35 11.10
N GLN A 263 -28.59 10.93 12.28
CA GLN A 263 -29.14 10.22 13.44
C GLN A 263 -30.54 9.65 13.15
N TYR A 264 -31.41 10.43 12.51
CA TYR A 264 -32.72 9.95 12.07
C TYR A 264 -32.60 8.76 11.12
N ARG A 265 -31.71 8.85 10.12
CA ARG A 265 -31.47 7.76 9.18
C ARG A 265 -30.90 6.51 9.86
N LEU A 266 -29.97 6.66 10.81
CA LEU A 266 -29.40 5.54 11.57
C LEU A 266 -30.47 4.86 12.44
N LYS A 267 -31.36 5.63 13.09
CA LYS A 267 -32.51 5.06 13.79
C LYS A 267 -33.39 4.23 12.85
N ARG A 268 -33.69 4.77 11.68
CA ARG A 268 -34.50 4.06 10.69
C ARG A 268 -33.82 2.79 10.15
N ILE A 269 -32.49 2.82 9.99
CA ILE A 269 -31.69 1.65 9.61
C ILE A 269 -31.78 0.56 10.68
N ASN A 270 -31.66 0.89 11.97
CA ASN A 270 -31.84 -0.06 13.06
C ASN A 270 -33.23 -0.72 13.04
N GLU A 271 -34.27 0.05 12.76
CA GLU A 271 -35.65 -0.47 12.63
C GLU A 271 -35.75 -1.47 11.49
N VAL A 272 -35.20 -1.16 10.31
CA VAL A 272 -35.19 -2.06 9.12
C VAL A 272 -34.41 -3.33 9.37
N LEU A 273 -33.27 -3.24 10.05
CA LEU A 273 -32.44 -4.40 10.35
C LEU A 273 -32.96 -5.22 11.54
N GLY A 274 -33.87 -4.66 12.33
CA GLY A 274 -34.31 -5.29 13.59
C GLY A 274 -33.20 -5.46 14.62
N ALA A 275 -32.10 -4.69 14.48
CA ALA A 275 -30.92 -4.77 15.32
C ALA A 275 -30.16 -3.44 15.35
N GLU A 276 -29.40 -3.22 16.42
CA GLU A 276 -28.50 -2.06 16.48
C GLU A 276 -27.28 -2.24 15.58
N ILE A 277 -27.01 -1.27 14.71
CA ILE A 277 -25.90 -1.28 13.75
C ILE A 277 -24.55 -1.44 14.47
N THR A 278 -24.40 -0.85 15.66
CA THR A 278 -23.16 -0.89 16.47
C THR A 278 -22.98 -2.19 17.25
N GLY A 279 -23.92 -3.12 17.11
CA GLY A 279 -23.87 -4.42 17.79
C GLY A 279 -22.74 -5.31 17.29
N ASN A 280 -21.96 -5.90 18.19
CA ASN A 280 -20.81 -6.75 17.88
C ASN A 280 -21.12 -7.90 16.91
N ARG A 281 -22.37 -8.39 16.89
CA ARG A 281 -22.83 -9.48 16.01
C ARG A 281 -23.20 -9.00 14.62
N VAL A 282 -23.56 -7.73 14.48
CA VAL A 282 -24.12 -7.14 13.26
C VAL A 282 -23.00 -6.53 12.38
N ILE A 283 -22.10 -5.79 13.02
CA ILE A 283 -21.04 -5.04 12.32
C ILE A 283 -20.17 -5.87 11.40
N PRO A 284 -19.63 -7.05 11.75
CA PRO A 284 -18.74 -7.77 10.85
C PRO A 284 -19.40 -8.15 9.52
N GLY A 285 -20.63 -8.65 9.57
CA GLY A 285 -21.40 -9.02 8.39
C GLY A 285 -21.77 -7.81 7.53
N LEU A 286 -22.25 -6.72 8.15
CA LEU A 286 -22.59 -5.50 7.46
C LEU A 286 -21.37 -4.84 6.80
N THR A 287 -20.25 -4.77 7.49
CA THR A 287 -19.00 -4.21 6.92
C THR A 287 -18.64 -4.91 5.62
N MET A 288 -18.69 -6.23 5.62
CA MET A 288 -18.41 -7.04 4.43
C MET A 288 -19.42 -6.81 3.31
N ALA A 289 -20.72 -6.82 3.64
CA ALA A 289 -21.79 -6.59 2.68
C ALA A 289 -21.72 -5.21 2.02
N LEU A 290 -21.45 -4.18 2.81
CA LEU A 290 -21.32 -2.80 2.33
C LEU A 290 -20.07 -2.60 1.48
N ALA A 291 -18.95 -3.20 1.87
CA ALA A 291 -17.71 -3.15 1.09
C ALA A 291 -17.88 -3.87 -0.26
N LEU A 292 -18.47 -5.07 -0.28
CA LEU A 292 -18.82 -5.78 -1.51
C LEU A 292 -19.75 -4.97 -2.40
N LYS A 293 -20.80 -4.33 -1.83
CA LYS A 293 -21.71 -3.49 -2.59
C LYS A 293 -21.01 -2.30 -3.25
N ARG A 294 -20.02 -1.68 -2.59
CA ARG A 294 -19.23 -0.61 -3.19
C ARG A 294 -18.31 -1.14 -4.29
N LEU A 295 -17.69 -2.30 -4.08
CA LEU A 295 -16.85 -2.95 -5.07
C LEU A 295 -17.63 -3.33 -6.33
N ASP A 296 -18.86 -3.83 -6.20
CA ASP A 296 -19.75 -4.16 -7.32
C ASP A 296 -20.05 -2.98 -8.26
N ARG A 297 -19.92 -1.75 -7.80
CA ARG A 297 -20.13 -0.56 -8.64
C ARG A 297 -18.98 -0.32 -9.63
N VAL A 298 -17.83 -0.88 -9.38
CA VAL A 298 -16.58 -0.63 -10.14
C VAL A 298 -16.22 -1.81 -11.03
N VAL A 299 -16.58 -3.02 -10.62
CA VAL A 299 -16.25 -4.27 -11.35
C VAL A 299 -17.30 -4.57 -12.45
N LYS A 300 -18.30 -3.72 -12.64
CA LYS A 300 -19.21 -3.77 -13.78
C LYS A 300 -18.48 -3.21 -14.99
#